data_ac898a2a11378850f68e7c93dbad6ee5
#
_entry.id   ac898a2a11378850f68e7c93dbad6ee5
#
_cell.length_a   1.000
_cell.length_b   1.000
_cell.length_c   1.000
_cell.angle_alpha   90.00
_cell.angle_beta   90.00
_cell.angle_gamma   90.00
#
_symmetry.space_group_name_H-M   'P 1'
#
loop_
_entity.id
_entity.type
_entity.pdbx_description
1 polymer ?
#
loop_
_entity_poly.entity_id
_entity_poly.type
_entity_poly.pdbx_seq_one_letter_code
_entity_poly.pdbx_strand_id
1 'polypeptide(L)'
;MKNRSNRIFTLKVLLLLFSIFTATAVIAQSDVAVEERIVEYLKKNVTPGKPLIVTELYNKVFTTPEERKALDRLFNTFFKIPVFIAQYKAATNRVPTIADIARQFHLQIPGEVQILLTIMDSDPRVPKFITRDPKTGEITNVDIEAVKNDKRFSQAIERTMSGWVGKSAPAFEVDLLNGNKLSSTDLKGRNYLLYFWFSGCPPCVQLSPHLVSIEKQLGGERFTIIAVNADHILDLETTEAERQAYVKKLGIQFPVANLNRKMYEDYGGINDYPTLFLVDAQGIIRKHYMGYHSPQVLETDIRNLLAGK
;
A
#
# COMPACT_ATOMS: atom_id res chain seq x y z
N MET A 1 46.22 15.58 34.79
CA MET A 1 45.51 14.29 34.70
C MET A 1 44.05 14.53 34.37
N LYS A 2 43.72 15.06 33.18
CA LYS A 2 42.31 15.28 32.75
C LYS A 2 42.22 15.03 31.25
N ASN A 3 42.26 13.77 30.76
CA ASN A 3 41.93 13.48 29.35
C ASN A 3 41.70 11.97 29.03
N ARG A 4 41.61 11.08 30.04
CA ARG A 4 41.35 9.66 29.78
C ARG A 4 39.87 9.23 29.95
N SER A 5 39.07 10.00 30.68
CA SER A 5 37.66 9.65 30.94
C SER A 5 36.76 9.94 29.73
N ASN A 6 37.00 11.03 28.95
CA ASN A 6 36.15 11.37 27.81
C ASN A 6 36.37 10.49 26.58
N ARG A 7 37.52 9.86 26.41
CA ARG A 7 37.75 8.93 25.29
C ARG A 7 37.06 7.61 25.45
N ILE A 8 36.92 7.12 26.68
CA ILE A 8 36.25 5.84 26.95
C ILE A 8 34.72 5.98 26.82
N PHE A 9 34.17 7.14 27.18
CA PHE A 9 32.73 7.41 27.04
C PHE A 9 32.32 7.54 25.57
N THR A 10 33.12 8.25 24.76
CA THR A 10 32.87 8.41 23.32
C THR A 10 32.98 7.08 22.56
N LEU A 11 33.92 6.21 22.96
CA LEU A 11 34.11 4.92 22.32
C LEU A 11 32.98 3.93 22.65
N LYS A 12 32.43 3.98 23.87
CA LYS A 12 31.29 3.14 24.27
C LYS A 12 29.99 3.57 23.61
N VAL A 13 29.76 4.88 23.41
CA VAL A 13 28.59 5.40 22.66
C VAL A 13 28.69 5.06 21.18
N LEU A 14 29.89 5.15 20.59
CA LEU A 14 30.11 4.75 19.19
C LEU A 14 29.90 3.25 18.96
N LEU A 15 30.34 2.39 19.90
CA LEU A 15 30.14 0.94 19.83
C LEU A 15 28.66 0.55 20.03
N LEU A 16 27.89 1.29 20.85
CA LEU A 16 26.45 1.05 21.02
C LEU A 16 25.66 1.49 19.76
N LEU A 17 26.03 2.60 19.12
CA LEU A 17 25.39 3.04 17.87
C LEU A 17 25.73 2.08 16.73
N PHE A 18 26.94 1.54 16.67
CA PHE A 18 27.33 0.55 15.65
C PHE A 18 26.61 -0.80 15.85
N SER A 19 26.35 -1.21 17.09
CA SER A 19 25.62 -2.45 17.39
C SER A 19 24.12 -2.35 17.08
N ILE A 20 23.52 -1.17 17.21
CA ILE A 20 22.10 -0.95 16.85
C ILE A 20 21.96 -0.93 15.32
N PHE A 21 22.89 -0.31 14.58
CA PHE A 21 22.87 -0.28 13.12
C PHE A 21 23.12 -1.65 12.49
N THR A 22 23.98 -2.48 13.10
CA THR A 22 24.22 -3.86 12.63
C THR A 22 23.05 -4.79 12.95
N ALA A 23 22.34 -4.60 14.06
CA ALA A 23 21.20 -5.43 14.41
C ALA A 23 19.98 -5.19 13.47
N THR A 24 19.68 -3.94 13.11
CA THR A 24 18.60 -3.62 12.18
C THR A 24 18.90 -4.09 10.76
N ALA A 25 20.15 -3.95 10.29
CA ALA A 25 20.57 -4.47 8.99
C ALA A 25 20.55 -6.00 8.92
N VAL A 26 20.91 -6.68 10.00
CA VAL A 26 20.88 -8.16 10.09
C VAL A 26 19.44 -8.67 10.13
N ILE A 27 18.52 -7.98 10.80
CA ILE A 27 17.10 -8.38 10.84
C ILE A 27 16.45 -8.20 9.47
N ALA A 28 16.67 -7.07 8.78
CA ALA A 28 16.16 -6.85 7.43
C ALA A 28 16.72 -7.87 6.43
N GLN A 29 17.99 -8.20 6.53
CA GLN A 29 18.65 -9.19 5.68
C GLN A 29 18.18 -10.63 5.96
N SER A 30 17.76 -10.95 7.19
CA SER A 30 17.17 -12.24 7.53
C SER A 30 15.75 -12.40 6.98
N ASP A 31 14.95 -11.36 6.96
CA ASP A 31 13.58 -11.38 6.44
C ASP A 31 13.58 -11.59 4.91
N VAL A 32 14.44 -10.90 4.17
CA VAL A 32 14.62 -11.07 2.72
C VAL A 32 15.08 -12.51 2.40
N ALA A 33 16.03 -13.05 3.15
CA ALA A 33 16.51 -14.43 2.93
C ALA A 33 15.41 -15.48 3.16
N VAL A 34 14.48 -15.25 4.10
CA VAL A 34 13.33 -16.13 4.32
C VAL A 34 12.36 -16.06 3.14
N GLU A 35 12.04 -14.87 2.66
CA GLU A 35 11.16 -14.68 1.51
C GLU A 35 11.74 -15.26 0.22
N GLU A 36 13.03 -15.05 -0.05
CA GLU A 36 13.73 -15.66 -1.18
C GLU A 36 13.62 -17.19 -1.15
N ARG A 37 13.80 -17.79 0.02
CA ARG A 37 13.70 -19.24 0.20
C ARG A 37 12.29 -19.75 -0.08
N ILE A 38 11.25 -19.01 0.34
CA ILE A 38 9.86 -19.33 0.04
C ILE A 38 9.60 -19.25 -1.46
N VAL A 39 10.01 -18.17 -2.11
CA VAL A 39 9.82 -17.96 -3.56
C VAL A 39 10.54 -19.06 -4.36
N GLU A 40 11.77 -19.42 -3.99
CA GLU A 40 12.51 -20.49 -4.65
C GLU A 40 11.86 -21.87 -4.44
N TYR A 41 11.33 -22.14 -3.25
CA TYR A 41 10.57 -23.35 -3.00
C TYR A 41 9.32 -23.43 -3.88
N LEU A 42 8.56 -22.32 -3.96
CA LEU A 42 7.35 -22.25 -4.78
C LEU A 42 7.65 -22.43 -6.26
N LYS A 43 8.70 -21.80 -6.78
CA LYS A 43 9.16 -21.99 -8.17
C LYS A 43 9.44 -23.46 -8.52
N LYS A 44 9.97 -24.23 -7.57
CA LYS A 44 10.29 -25.65 -7.76
C LYS A 44 9.09 -26.59 -7.62
N ASN A 45 8.09 -26.21 -6.82
CA ASN A 45 7.03 -27.11 -6.39
C ASN A 45 5.64 -26.76 -6.94
N VAL A 46 5.44 -25.55 -7.48
CA VAL A 46 4.19 -25.19 -8.15
C VAL A 46 4.15 -25.85 -9.52
N THR A 47 3.14 -26.67 -9.74
CA THR A 47 2.93 -27.41 -11.00
C THR A 47 1.65 -26.90 -11.67
N PRO A 48 1.68 -26.50 -12.96
CA PRO A 48 0.51 -26.13 -13.69
C PRO A 48 -0.61 -27.18 -13.62
N GLY A 49 -1.84 -26.73 -13.34
CA GLY A 49 -3.01 -27.60 -13.20
C GLY A 49 -3.14 -28.34 -11.87
N LYS A 50 -2.21 -28.16 -10.93
CA LYS A 50 -2.29 -28.68 -9.57
C LYS A 50 -2.48 -27.55 -8.56
N PRO A 51 -3.55 -27.56 -7.74
CA PRO A 51 -3.73 -26.58 -6.70
C PRO A 51 -2.61 -26.65 -5.66
N LEU A 52 -2.10 -25.51 -5.23
CA LEU A 52 -1.17 -25.42 -4.12
C LEU A 52 -1.91 -25.73 -2.81
N ILE A 53 -1.37 -26.68 -2.02
CA ILE A 53 -1.94 -27.02 -0.71
C ILE A 53 -1.30 -26.12 0.35
N VAL A 54 -1.93 -24.98 0.58
CA VAL A 54 -1.42 -23.92 1.48
C VAL A 54 -1.21 -24.47 2.90
N THR A 55 -2.11 -25.32 3.41
CA THR A 55 -1.97 -25.92 4.75
C THR A 55 -0.73 -26.79 4.90
N GLU A 56 -0.23 -27.40 3.83
CA GLU A 56 1.04 -28.17 3.88
C GLU A 56 2.23 -27.23 4.00
N LEU A 57 2.21 -26.07 3.34
CA LEU A 57 3.26 -25.07 3.49
C LEU A 57 3.43 -24.64 4.95
N TYR A 58 2.32 -24.31 5.63
CA TYR A 58 2.34 -23.87 7.03
C TYR A 58 2.66 -24.98 8.04
N ASN A 59 2.25 -26.21 7.78
CA ASN A 59 2.35 -27.29 8.76
C ASN A 59 3.56 -28.19 8.57
N LYS A 60 4.14 -28.24 7.35
CA LYS A 60 5.20 -29.18 7.03
C LYS A 60 6.48 -28.55 6.48
N VAL A 61 6.36 -27.38 5.83
CA VAL A 61 7.49 -26.80 5.08
C VAL A 61 8.04 -25.57 5.77
N PHE A 62 7.20 -24.57 6.07
CA PHE A 62 7.57 -23.30 6.67
C PHE A 62 6.93 -23.19 8.04
N THR A 63 7.61 -23.69 9.05
CA THR A 63 7.01 -23.94 10.37
C THR A 63 7.42 -22.91 11.44
N THR A 64 8.49 -22.13 11.20
CA THR A 64 8.91 -21.10 12.15
C THR A 64 7.97 -19.88 12.11
N PRO A 65 7.91 -19.08 13.19
CA PRO A 65 7.09 -17.86 13.22
C PRO A 65 7.43 -16.87 12.10
N GLU A 66 8.73 -16.71 11.79
CA GLU A 66 9.24 -15.81 10.76
C GLU A 66 8.80 -16.28 9.35
N GLU A 67 8.92 -17.56 9.08
CA GLU A 67 8.47 -18.18 7.82
C GLU A 67 6.96 -18.04 7.64
N ARG A 68 6.17 -18.28 8.69
CA ARG A 68 4.72 -18.11 8.64
C ARG A 68 4.33 -16.68 8.39
N LYS A 69 4.98 -15.72 9.03
CA LYS A 69 4.75 -14.29 8.79
C LYS A 69 5.07 -13.90 7.35
N ALA A 70 6.14 -14.44 6.77
CA ALA A 70 6.48 -14.22 5.36
C ALA A 70 5.46 -14.85 4.41
N LEU A 71 4.99 -16.08 4.69
CA LEU A 71 3.89 -16.70 3.95
C LEU A 71 2.59 -15.88 4.05
N ASP A 72 2.24 -15.36 5.22
CA ASP A 72 1.05 -14.52 5.41
C ASP A 72 1.13 -13.26 4.54
N ARG A 73 2.29 -12.59 4.47
CA ARG A 73 2.51 -11.45 3.57
C ARG A 73 2.31 -11.84 2.11
N LEU A 74 2.93 -12.92 1.68
CA LEU A 74 2.86 -13.42 0.31
C LEU A 74 1.41 -13.73 -0.10
N PHE A 75 0.67 -14.48 0.72
CA PHE A 75 -0.71 -14.86 0.41
C PHE A 75 -1.69 -13.68 0.55
N ASN A 76 -1.46 -12.75 1.46
CA ASN A 76 -2.24 -11.51 1.50
C ASN A 76 -2.08 -10.71 0.19
N THR A 77 -0.86 -10.62 -0.33
CA THR A 77 -0.58 -10.00 -1.62
C THR A 77 -1.25 -10.74 -2.76
N PHE A 78 -1.20 -12.08 -2.75
CA PHE A 78 -1.84 -12.94 -3.75
C PHE A 78 -3.30 -12.57 -4.01
N PHE A 79 -4.11 -12.36 -2.96
CA PHE A 79 -5.53 -12.01 -3.11
C PHE A 79 -5.78 -10.57 -3.59
N LYS A 80 -4.79 -9.69 -3.48
CA LYS A 80 -4.91 -8.28 -3.88
C LYS A 80 -4.50 -8.03 -5.33
N ILE A 81 -3.60 -8.85 -5.88
CA ILE A 81 -3.09 -8.71 -7.25
C ILE A 81 -4.21 -8.68 -8.29
N PRO A 82 -5.21 -9.59 -8.32
CA PRO A 82 -6.28 -9.56 -9.31
C PRO A 82 -7.07 -8.26 -9.31
N VAL A 83 -7.36 -7.76 -8.12
CA VAL A 83 -8.10 -6.50 -7.93
C VAL A 83 -7.30 -5.32 -8.46
N PHE A 84 -6.01 -5.26 -8.13
CA PHE A 84 -5.12 -4.22 -8.67
C PHE A 84 -5.04 -4.27 -10.20
N ILE A 85 -4.87 -5.44 -10.81
CA ILE A 85 -4.81 -5.59 -12.26
C ILE A 85 -6.10 -5.08 -12.91
N ALA A 86 -7.27 -5.47 -12.37
CA ALA A 86 -8.56 -5.03 -12.89
C ALA A 86 -8.76 -3.52 -12.74
N GLN A 87 -8.42 -2.95 -11.61
CA GLN A 87 -8.50 -1.51 -11.34
C GLN A 87 -7.53 -0.72 -12.22
N TYR A 88 -6.30 -1.19 -12.37
CA TYR A 88 -5.29 -0.56 -13.23
C TYR A 88 -5.79 -0.51 -14.69
N LYS A 89 -6.33 -1.64 -15.21
CA LYS A 89 -6.91 -1.71 -16.56
C LYS A 89 -8.11 -0.77 -16.71
N ALA A 90 -9.01 -0.74 -15.74
CA ALA A 90 -10.16 0.16 -15.77
C ALA A 90 -9.75 1.63 -15.77
N ALA A 91 -8.70 1.97 -15.01
CA ALA A 91 -8.18 3.32 -14.86
C ALA A 91 -7.39 3.80 -16.09
N THR A 92 -6.52 2.94 -16.64
CA THR A 92 -5.51 3.35 -17.63
C THR A 92 -5.80 2.87 -19.05
N ASN A 93 -6.82 2.01 -19.23
CA ASN A 93 -7.09 1.22 -20.42
C ASN A 93 -5.89 0.36 -20.87
N ARG A 94 -4.93 0.10 -19.96
CA ARG A 94 -3.74 -0.72 -20.18
C ARG A 94 -3.65 -1.78 -19.09
N VAL A 95 -3.03 -2.92 -19.39
CA VAL A 95 -2.68 -3.89 -18.34
C VAL A 95 -1.39 -3.46 -17.62
N PRO A 96 -1.23 -3.72 -16.31
CA PRO A 96 0.02 -3.45 -15.62
C PRO A 96 1.10 -4.43 -16.07
N THR A 97 2.34 -3.97 -16.09
CA THR A 97 3.52 -4.82 -16.25
C THR A 97 3.82 -5.58 -14.95
N ILE A 98 4.66 -6.61 -15.02
CA ILE A 98 5.20 -7.28 -13.81
C ILE A 98 5.88 -6.27 -12.88
N ALA A 99 6.62 -5.30 -13.44
CA ALA A 99 7.27 -4.25 -12.67
C ALA A 99 6.27 -3.30 -11.98
N ASP A 100 5.14 -3.00 -12.60
CA ASP A 100 4.08 -2.19 -11.96
C ASP A 100 3.47 -2.91 -10.76
N ILE A 101 3.26 -4.22 -10.88
CA ILE A 101 2.74 -5.07 -9.78
C ILE A 101 3.78 -5.14 -8.65
N ALA A 102 5.04 -5.41 -8.97
CA ALA A 102 6.12 -5.46 -7.99
C ALA A 102 6.23 -4.13 -7.21
N ARG A 103 6.17 -3.00 -7.92
CA ARG A 103 6.20 -1.66 -7.31
C ARG A 103 4.98 -1.42 -6.42
N GLN A 104 3.78 -1.78 -6.89
CA GLN A 104 2.54 -1.57 -6.12
C GLN A 104 2.54 -2.30 -4.77
N PHE A 105 3.07 -3.50 -4.73
CA PHE A 105 3.06 -4.36 -3.54
C PHE A 105 4.42 -4.45 -2.85
N HIS A 106 5.41 -3.63 -3.26
CA HIS A 106 6.76 -3.59 -2.70
C HIS A 106 7.47 -4.95 -2.71
N LEU A 107 7.23 -5.74 -3.77
CA LEU A 107 7.83 -7.05 -3.96
C LEU A 107 9.24 -6.89 -4.54
N GLN A 108 10.25 -7.25 -3.77
CA GLN A 108 11.66 -7.02 -4.12
C GLN A 108 12.36 -8.26 -4.65
N ILE A 109 11.76 -9.45 -4.47
CA ILE A 109 12.40 -10.70 -4.84
C ILE A 109 12.18 -11.00 -6.31
N PRO A 110 13.26 -11.24 -7.10
CA PRO A 110 13.14 -11.57 -8.51
C PRO A 110 12.24 -12.80 -8.74
N GLY A 111 11.22 -12.63 -9.59
CA GLY A 111 10.27 -13.70 -9.92
C GLY A 111 9.14 -13.91 -8.92
N GLU A 112 9.03 -13.11 -7.87
CA GLU A 112 7.96 -13.21 -6.88
C GLU A 112 6.58 -12.97 -7.50
N VAL A 113 6.43 -11.91 -8.30
CA VAL A 113 5.17 -11.64 -9.02
C VAL A 113 4.83 -12.80 -9.96
N GLN A 114 5.81 -13.30 -10.73
CA GLN A 114 5.61 -14.40 -11.67
C GLN A 114 5.14 -15.66 -10.97
N ILE A 115 5.68 -16.00 -9.80
CA ILE A 115 5.25 -17.20 -9.07
C ILE A 115 3.84 -17.03 -8.51
N LEU A 116 3.49 -15.85 -8.00
CA LEU A 116 2.11 -15.57 -7.54
C LEU A 116 1.11 -15.71 -8.68
N LEU A 117 1.39 -15.12 -9.85
CA LEU A 117 0.55 -15.29 -11.03
C LEU A 117 0.49 -16.75 -11.50
N THR A 118 1.59 -17.50 -11.40
CA THR A 118 1.62 -18.91 -11.77
C THR A 118 0.77 -19.76 -10.81
N ILE A 119 0.78 -19.46 -9.52
CA ILE A 119 -0.12 -20.11 -8.55
C ILE A 119 -1.58 -19.87 -8.92
N MET A 120 -1.93 -18.64 -9.31
CA MET A 120 -3.29 -18.31 -9.75
C MET A 120 -3.70 -19.10 -11.00
N ASP A 121 -2.82 -19.16 -12.00
CA ASP A 121 -3.08 -19.89 -13.25
C ASP A 121 -3.13 -21.40 -13.05
N SER A 122 -2.45 -21.91 -12.03
CA SER A 122 -2.32 -23.35 -11.75
C SER A 122 -3.50 -23.93 -10.99
N ASP A 123 -4.26 -23.10 -10.26
CA ASP A 123 -5.40 -23.56 -9.47
C ASP A 123 -6.68 -23.58 -10.33
N PRO A 124 -7.20 -24.76 -10.67
CA PRO A 124 -8.42 -24.88 -11.49
C PRO A 124 -9.67 -24.30 -10.83
N ARG A 125 -9.61 -24.01 -9.53
CA ARG A 125 -10.71 -23.37 -8.78
C ARG A 125 -10.69 -21.84 -8.93
N VAL A 126 -9.57 -21.27 -9.40
CA VAL A 126 -9.46 -19.84 -9.70
C VAL A 126 -9.89 -19.59 -11.14
N PRO A 127 -10.91 -18.74 -11.40
CA PRO A 127 -11.27 -18.38 -12.77
C PRO A 127 -10.06 -17.76 -13.48
N LYS A 128 -9.86 -18.10 -14.73
CA LYS A 128 -8.84 -17.48 -15.57
C LYS A 128 -9.29 -16.06 -15.91
N PHE A 129 -8.81 -15.09 -15.14
CA PHE A 129 -9.13 -13.68 -15.34
C PHE A 129 -8.00 -12.90 -16.04
N ILE A 130 -6.79 -13.48 -16.15
CA ILE A 130 -5.65 -12.89 -16.87
C ILE A 130 -5.20 -13.80 -18.01
N THR A 131 -4.69 -13.16 -19.08
CA THR A 131 -3.91 -13.84 -20.13
C THR A 131 -2.49 -13.32 -20.05
N ARG A 132 -1.52 -14.22 -20.17
CA ARG A 132 -0.09 -13.90 -20.12
C ARG A 132 0.61 -14.34 -21.39
N ASP A 133 1.65 -13.61 -21.77
CA ASP A 133 2.58 -14.03 -22.80
C ASP A 133 3.36 -15.26 -22.29
N PRO A 134 3.37 -16.38 -23.01
CA PRO A 134 3.99 -17.62 -22.54
C PRO A 134 5.52 -17.57 -22.50
N LYS A 135 6.15 -16.60 -23.19
CA LYS A 135 7.61 -16.45 -23.21
C LYS A 135 8.12 -15.50 -22.16
N THR A 136 7.43 -14.37 -21.96
CA THR A 136 7.85 -13.31 -21.05
C THR A 136 7.17 -13.40 -19.68
N GLY A 137 5.99 -14.04 -19.61
CA GLY A 137 5.13 -14.07 -18.42
C GLY A 137 4.37 -12.77 -18.18
N GLU A 138 4.55 -11.75 -19.04
CA GLU A 138 3.85 -10.46 -18.93
C GLU A 138 2.36 -10.61 -19.19
N ILE A 139 1.55 -9.78 -18.52
CA ILE A 139 0.09 -9.78 -18.67
C ILE A 139 -0.25 -9.10 -20.00
N THR A 140 -1.04 -9.78 -20.83
CA THR A 140 -1.51 -9.28 -22.13
C THR A 140 -2.97 -8.86 -22.10
N ASN A 141 -3.79 -9.46 -21.22
CA ASN A 141 -5.18 -9.10 -21.06
C ASN A 141 -5.69 -9.41 -19.64
N VAL A 142 -6.80 -8.76 -19.26
CA VAL A 142 -7.54 -9.04 -18.02
C VAL A 142 -9.05 -8.98 -18.27
N ASP A 143 -9.77 -9.96 -17.76
CA ASP A 143 -11.22 -9.98 -17.67
C ASP A 143 -11.65 -9.32 -16.36
N ILE A 144 -12.03 -8.06 -16.45
CA ILE A 144 -12.44 -7.24 -15.29
C ILE A 144 -13.70 -7.79 -14.64
N GLU A 145 -14.66 -8.28 -15.43
CA GLU A 145 -15.91 -8.80 -14.91
C GLU A 145 -15.71 -10.13 -14.18
N ALA A 146 -14.80 -10.98 -14.66
CA ALA A 146 -14.42 -12.20 -13.94
C ALA A 146 -13.83 -11.88 -12.55
N VAL A 147 -13.00 -10.83 -12.43
CA VAL A 147 -12.46 -10.39 -11.14
C VAL A 147 -13.55 -9.83 -10.23
N LYS A 148 -14.42 -8.95 -10.73
CA LYS A 148 -15.50 -8.33 -9.95
C LYS A 148 -16.51 -9.35 -9.40
N ASN A 149 -16.82 -10.39 -10.18
CA ASN A 149 -17.80 -11.39 -9.85
C ASN A 149 -17.26 -12.55 -9.00
N ASP A 150 -15.93 -12.65 -8.82
CA ASP A 150 -15.34 -13.67 -7.96
C ASP A 150 -15.44 -13.26 -6.48
N LYS A 151 -16.22 -14.03 -5.72
CA LYS A 151 -16.47 -13.78 -4.29
C LYS A 151 -15.20 -13.75 -3.43
N ARG A 152 -14.14 -14.44 -3.82
CA ARG A 152 -12.88 -14.48 -3.06
C ARG A 152 -12.16 -13.14 -3.11
N PHE A 153 -12.16 -12.48 -4.28
CA PHE A 153 -11.55 -11.18 -4.46
C PHE A 153 -12.43 -10.05 -3.90
N SER A 154 -13.75 -10.09 -4.14
CA SER A 154 -14.69 -9.11 -3.58
C SER A 154 -14.77 -9.18 -2.05
N GLN A 155 -14.86 -10.37 -1.46
CA GLN A 155 -14.92 -10.54 0.00
C GLN A 155 -13.62 -10.16 0.72
N ALA A 156 -12.45 -10.38 0.10
CA ALA A 156 -11.18 -9.93 0.67
C ALA A 156 -11.16 -8.41 0.79
N ILE A 157 -11.68 -7.69 -0.21
CA ILE A 157 -11.82 -6.24 -0.20
C ILE A 157 -12.85 -5.80 0.84
N GLU A 158 -14.05 -6.38 0.82
CA GLU A 158 -15.11 -6.02 1.77
C GLU A 158 -14.71 -6.20 3.23
N ARG A 159 -14.03 -7.29 3.58
CA ARG A 159 -13.54 -7.53 4.96
C ARG A 159 -12.58 -6.46 5.42
N THR A 160 -11.70 -5.98 4.52
CA THR A 160 -10.76 -4.92 4.84
C THR A 160 -11.48 -3.56 4.91
N MET A 161 -12.48 -3.33 4.04
CA MET A 161 -13.23 -2.07 3.97
C MET A 161 -14.29 -1.94 5.07
N SER A 162 -15.02 -2.99 5.41
CA SER A 162 -16.11 -2.94 6.39
C SER A 162 -15.65 -2.67 7.83
N GLY A 163 -14.37 -2.89 8.12
CA GLY A 163 -13.79 -2.69 9.45
C GLY A 163 -13.65 -1.22 9.88
N TRP A 164 -13.67 -0.26 8.95
CA TRP A 164 -13.39 1.15 9.22
C TRP A 164 -14.64 2.04 9.26
N VAL A 165 -15.61 1.75 8.41
CA VAL A 165 -16.82 2.59 8.27
C VAL A 165 -17.63 2.60 9.57
N GLY A 166 -18.02 3.80 10.01
CA GLY A 166 -18.75 4.03 11.26
C GLY A 166 -17.87 4.17 12.50
N LYS A 167 -16.56 3.93 12.40
CA LYS A 167 -15.61 4.12 13.50
C LYS A 167 -15.02 5.53 13.48
N SER A 168 -14.57 5.99 14.65
CA SER A 168 -13.76 7.20 14.75
C SER A 168 -12.45 7.03 14.00
N ALA A 169 -12.10 8.02 13.19
CA ALA A 169 -10.79 8.07 12.55
C ALA A 169 -9.69 8.18 13.62
N PRO A 170 -8.61 7.40 13.52
CA PRO A 170 -7.48 7.52 14.43
C PRO A 170 -6.93 8.95 14.44
N ALA A 171 -6.64 9.45 15.64
CA ALA A 171 -6.02 10.76 15.79
C ALA A 171 -4.59 10.74 15.21
N PHE A 172 -4.22 11.82 14.52
CA PHE A 172 -2.89 11.94 13.95
C PHE A 172 -2.29 13.34 14.14
N GLU A 173 -0.97 13.40 14.13
CA GLU A 173 -0.16 14.60 13.95
C GLU A 173 0.94 14.26 12.94
N VAL A 174 1.09 15.07 11.89
CA VAL A 174 2.01 14.85 10.77
C VAL A 174 2.70 16.14 10.36
N ASP A 175 3.92 16.00 9.84
CA ASP A 175 4.66 17.09 9.25
C ASP A 175 4.24 17.26 7.77
N LEU A 176 3.90 18.47 7.39
CA LEU A 176 3.60 18.83 5.99
C LEU A 176 4.90 19.09 5.22
N LEU A 177 4.88 18.87 3.92
CA LEU A 177 6.02 19.15 3.02
C LEU A 177 6.41 20.63 2.99
N ASN A 178 5.57 21.54 3.47
CA ASN A 178 5.86 22.98 3.58
C ASN A 178 6.49 23.36 4.93
N GLY A 179 6.84 22.39 5.77
CA GLY A 179 7.44 22.58 7.09
C GLY A 179 6.45 22.85 8.24
N ASN A 180 5.17 23.00 7.95
CA ASN A 180 4.12 23.14 8.97
C ASN A 180 3.72 21.78 9.55
N LYS A 181 2.98 21.79 10.66
CA LYS A 181 2.33 20.61 11.21
C LYS A 181 0.83 20.64 10.95
N LEU A 182 0.24 19.46 10.85
CA LEU A 182 -1.20 19.27 10.76
C LEU A 182 -1.60 18.15 11.73
N SER A 183 -2.64 18.40 12.50
CA SER A 183 -3.23 17.38 13.38
C SER A 183 -4.71 17.16 13.07
N SER A 184 -5.23 16.01 13.47
CA SER A 184 -6.66 15.74 13.37
C SER A 184 -7.53 16.69 14.18
N THR A 185 -6.95 17.38 15.19
CA THR A 185 -7.67 18.40 15.97
C THR A 185 -7.92 19.68 15.18
N ASP A 186 -7.06 20.01 14.20
CA ASP A 186 -7.21 21.15 13.32
C ASP A 186 -8.36 20.97 12.31
N LEU A 187 -8.84 19.74 12.18
CA LEU A 187 -9.91 19.34 11.26
C LEU A 187 -11.27 19.19 11.96
N LYS A 188 -11.38 19.48 13.26
CA LYS A 188 -12.66 19.39 13.97
C LYS A 188 -13.71 20.29 13.33
N GLY A 189 -14.90 19.73 13.09
CA GLY A 189 -16.02 20.44 12.45
C GLY A 189 -15.90 20.51 10.92
N ARG A 190 -14.88 19.89 10.33
CA ARG A 190 -14.64 19.89 8.88
C ARG A 190 -14.61 18.45 8.35
N ASN A 191 -15.27 18.18 7.24
CA ASN A 191 -15.13 16.92 6.55
C ASN A 191 -13.78 16.88 5.83
N TYR A 192 -13.18 15.70 5.71
CA TYR A 192 -11.91 15.58 5.00
C TYR A 192 -11.74 14.23 4.33
N LEU A 193 -10.90 14.19 3.30
CA LEU A 193 -10.45 12.98 2.62
C LEU A 193 -8.95 12.79 2.87
N LEU A 194 -8.57 11.74 3.61
CA LEU A 194 -7.18 11.30 3.67
C LEU A 194 -6.89 10.49 2.42
N TYR A 195 -5.82 10.81 1.72
CA TYR A 195 -5.36 10.15 0.51
C TYR A 195 -3.94 9.66 0.70
N PHE A 196 -3.77 8.37 0.98
CA PHE A 196 -2.47 7.72 1.13
C PHE A 196 -1.93 7.31 -0.23
N TRP A 197 -0.69 7.71 -0.52
CA TRP A 197 -0.04 7.51 -1.80
C TRP A 197 1.48 7.42 -1.66
N PHE A 198 2.18 6.99 -2.72
CA PHE A 198 3.64 7.05 -2.80
C PHE A 198 4.12 7.51 -4.19
N SER A 199 5.37 7.97 -4.28
CA SER A 199 5.97 8.45 -5.52
C SER A 199 6.14 7.31 -6.52
N GLY A 200 5.61 7.51 -7.73
CA GLY A 200 5.65 6.50 -8.79
C GLY A 200 4.55 5.44 -8.73
N CYS A 201 3.59 5.55 -7.80
CA CYS A 201 2.40 4.70 -7.76
C CYS A 201 1.50 4.95 -8.99
N PRO A 202 1.36 4.01 -9.95
CA PRO A 202 0.66 4.29 -11.20
C PRO A 202 -0.81 4.70 -11.02
N PRO A 203 -1.64 3.99 -10.23
CA PRO A 203 -3.02 4.40 -10.01
C PRO A 203 -3.15 5.70 -9.20
N CYS A 204 -2.16 6.05 -8.35
CA CYS A 204 -2.15 7.31 -7.63
C CYS A 204 -1.89 8.49 -8.58
N VAL A 205 -0.94 8.33 -9.51
CA VAL A 205 -0.65 9.33 -10.57
C VAL A 205 -1.90 9.65 -11.37
N GLN A 206 -2.68 8.63 -11.68
CA GLN A 206 -3.92 8.81 -12.44
C GLN A 206 -5.03 9.44 -11.61
N LEU A 207 -5.14 9.12 -10.32
CA LEU A 207 -6.17 9.66 -9.43
C LEU A 207 -5.91 11.12 -9.07
N SER A 208 -4.64 11.51 -8.86
CA SER A 208 -4.27 12.83 -8.33
C SER A 208 -4.85 14.02 -9.08
N PRO A 209 -4.85 14.11 -10.42
CA PRO A 209 -5.47 15.22 -11.14
C PRO A 209 -6.97 15.35 -10.89
N HIS A 210 -7.66 14.24 -10.66
CA HIS A 210 -9.08 14.23 -10.33
C HIS A 210 -9.33 14.73 -8.91
N LEU A 211 -8.48 14.34 -7.95
CA LEU A 211 -8.54 14.88 -6.59
C LEU A 211 -8.27 16.39 -6.58
N VAL A 212 -7.35 16.89 -7.39
CA VAL A 212 -7.13 18.33 -7.59
C VAL A 212 -8.42 19.01 -8.10
N SER A 213 -9.10 18.41 -9.07
CA SER A 213 -10.37 18.94 -9.57
C SER A 213 -11.47 18.93 -8.50
N ILE A 214 -11.58 17.85 -7.72
CA ILE A 214 -12.55 17.73 -6.61
C ILE A 214 -12.26 18.79 -5.54
N GLU A 215 -11.00 18.95 -5.10
CA GLU A 215 -10.64 19.97 -4.13
C GLU A 215 -10.96 21.39 -4.63
N LYS A 216 -10.69 21.68 -5.90
CA LYS A 216 -11.00 22.97 -6.50
C LYS A 216 -12.51 23.28 -6.51
N GLN A 217 -13.35 22.26 -6.66
CA GLN A 217 -14.81 22.39 -6.74
C GLN A 217 -15.50 22.35 -5.37
N LEU A 218 -15.02 21.51 -4.47
CA LEU A 218 -15.68 21.18 -3.20
C LEU A 218 -14.88 21.61 -1.97
N GLY A 219 -13.58 21.88 -2.13
CA GLY A 219 -12.69 22.35 -1.06
C GLY A 219 -13.12 23.71 -0.51
N GLY A 220 -12.80 23.96 0.75
CA GLY A 220 -13.13 25.20 1.45
C GLY A 220 -13.30 24.96 2.94
N GLU A 221 -14.07 25.76 3.63
CA GLU A 221 -14.25 25.68 5.09
C GLU A 221 -14.86 24.35 5.54
N ARG A 222 -15.72 23.73 4.71
CA ARG A 222 -16.48 22.52 5.06
C ARG A 222 -15.80 21.22 4.64
N PHE A 223 -14.82 21.25 3.74
CA PHE A 223 -14.16 20.07 3.19
C PHE A 223 -12.73 20.35 2.77
N THR A 224 -11.84 19.39 2.90
CA THR A 224 -10.49 19.42 2.33
C THR A 224 -9.96 18.02 2.07
N ILE A 225 -9.04 17.92 1.12
CA ILE A 225 -8.23 16.72 0.88
C ILE A 225 -6.88 16.89 1.58
N ILE A 226 -6.36 15.81 2.15
CA ILE A 226 -5.03 15.74 2.74
C ILE A 226 -4.32 14.55 2.11
N ALA A 227 -3.29 14.80 1.32
CA ALA A 227 -2.45 13.76 0.77
C ALA A 227 -1.41 13.33 1.80
N VAL A 228 -1.25 12.04 2.01
CA VAL A 228 -0.29 11.46 2.98
C VAL A 228 0.69 10.59 2.19
N ASN A 229 1.92 11.08 2.05
CA ASN A 229 2.97 10.39 1.28
C ASN A 229 3.65 9.32 2.12
N ALA A 230 3.76 8.12 1.58
CA ALA A 230 4.28 6.94 2.26
C ALA A 230 5.73 6.60 1.91
N ASP A 231 6.43 7.41 1.12
CA ASP A 231 7.78 7.09 0.61
C ASP A 231 8.74 6.67 1.72
N HIS A 232 8.75 7.38 2.86
CA HIS A 232 9.61 7.04 4.00
C HIS A 232 9.26 5.71 4.69
N ILE A 233 7.97 5.38 4.77
CA ILE A 233 7.51 4.12 5.37
C ILE A 233 7.84 2.94 4.46
N LEU A 234 7.91 3.18 3.16
CA LEU A 234 8.17 2.18 2.13
C LEU A 234 9.66 2.11 1.76
N ASP A 235 10.53 2.82 2.49
CA ASP A 235 11.97 2.91 2.25
C ASP A 235 12.32 3.23 0.78
N LEU A 236 11.50 4.08 0.14
CA LEU A 236 11.80 4.59 -1.20
C LEU A 236 12.90 5.66 -1.10
N GLU A 237 13.93 5.53 -1.93
CA GLU A 237 15.06 6.46 -2.02
C GLU A 237 14.64 7.79 -2.67
N THR A 238 13.59 8.43 -2.16
CA THR A 238 13.04 9.68 -2.68
C THR A 238 13.39 10.83 -1.74
N THR A 239 14.12 11.81 -2.24
CA THR A 239 14.44 13.01 -1.48
C THR A 239 13.22 13.92 -1.31
N GLU A 240 13.27 14.81 -0.32
CA GLU A 240 12.25 15.84 -0.11
C GLU A 240 12.03 16.71 -1.35
N ALA A 241 13.11 17.10 -2.03
CA ALA A 241 13.05 17.91 -3.25
C ALA A 241 12.35 17.16 -4.39
N GLU A 242 12.60 15.87 -4.55
CA GLU A 242 11.93 15.04 -5.55
C GLU A 242 10.45 14.88 -5.25
N ARG A 243 10.06 14.67 -3.98
CA ARG A 243 8.64 14.65 -3.58
C ARG A 243 7.93 15.96 -3.87
N GLN A 244 8.55 17.10 -3.55
CA GLN A 244 8.00 18.40 -3.86
C GLN A 244 7.85 18.62 -5.37
N ALA A 245 8.85 18.23 -6.16
CA ALA A 245 8.79 18.29 -7.62
C ALA A 245 7.65 17.39 -8.17
N TYR A 246 7.46 16.21 -7.58
CA TYR A 246 6.41 15.29 -7.95
C TYR A 246 5.01 15.86 -7.64
N VAL A 247 4.82 16.41 -6.45
CA VAL A 247 3.59 17.10 -6.02
C VAL A 247 3.26 18.24 -6.98
N LYS A 248 4.25 19.05 -7.34
CA LYS A 248 4.11 20.15 -8.32
C LYS A 248 3.71 19.63 -9.70
N LYS A 249 4.35 18.55 -10.16
CA LYS A 249 4.03 17.91 -11.46
C LYS A 249 2.59 17.40 -11.52
N LEU A 250 2.05 16.89 -10.41
CA LEU A 250 0.66 16.42 -10.31
C LEU A 250 -0.35 17.56 -10.10
N GLY A 251 0.11 18.79 -9.91
CA GLY A 251 -0.73 19.96 -9.68
C GLY A 251 -1.42 19.97 -8.31
N ILE A 252 -0.93 19.20 -7.33
CA ILE A 252 -1.52 19.11 -5.99
C ILE A 252 -1.32 20.44 -5.26
N GLN A 253 -2.42 21.05 -4.78
CA GLN A 253 -2.44 22.32 -4.05
C GLN A 253 -3.01 22.17 -2.63
N PHE A 254 -3.61 21.04 -2.30
CA PHE A 254 -4.06 20.72 -0.95
C PHE A 254 -2.88 20.23 -0.08
N PRO A 255 -3.03 20.19 1.27
CA PRO A 255 -1.98 19.77 2.18
C PRO A 255 -1.38 18.42 1.83
N VAL A 256 -0.05 18.33 1.80
CA VAL A 256 0.69 17.09 1.61
C VAL A 256 1.54 16.84 2.85
N ALA A 257 1.30 15.72 3.51
CA ALA A 257 1.98 15.27 4.72
C ALA A 257 2.90 14.08 4.45
N ASN A 258 3.90 13.90 5.28
CA ASN A 258 4.68 12.67 5.36
C ASN A 258 4.00 11.68 6.31
N LEU A 259 3.79 10.44 5.86
CA LEU A 259 3.29 9.36 6.71
C LEU A 259 4.35 9.00 7.75
N ASN A 260 4.02 9.15 9.03
CA ASN A 260 4.87 8.69 10.10
C ASN A 260 4.48 7.29 10.59
N ARG A 261 5.35 6.62 11.34
CA ARG A 261 5.16 5.26 11.84
C ARG A 261 3.88 5.11 12.66
N LYS A 262 3.59 6.06 13.54
CA LYS A 262 2.39 6.02 14.38
C LYS A 262 1.11 6.04 13.53
N MET A 263 0.98 6.98 12.59
CA MET A 263 -0.19 7.05 11.70
C MET A 263 -0.30 5.82 10.83
N TYR A 264 0.81 5.26 10.34
CA TYR A 264 0.82 4.01 9.58
C TYR A 264 0.22 2.84 10.39
N GLU A 265 0.64 2.67 11.63
CA GLU A 265 0.16 1.61 12.52
C GLU A 265 -1.30 1.82 12.93
N ASP A 266 -1.68 3.04 13.33
CA ASP A 266 -3.02 3.37 13.77
C ASP A 266 -4.07 3.21 12.65
N TYR A 267 -3.69 3.42 11.38
CA TYR A 267 -4.53 3.17 10.20
C TYR A 267 -4.39 1.75 9.64
N GLY A 268 -3.91 0.81 10.47
CA GLY A 268 -3.92 -0.63 10.17
C GLY A 268 -2.79 -1.13 9.27
N GLY A 269 -1.69 -0.38 9.15
CA GLY A 269 -0.55 -0.77 8.31
C GLY A 269 -0.91 -0.74 6.83
N ILE A 270 -1.10 0.46 6.28
CA ILE A 270 -1.52 0.66 4.88
C ILE A 270 -0.51 0.06 3.92
N ASN A 271 -0.93 -0.95 3.16
CA ASN A 271 -0.11 -1.66 2.18
C ASN A 271 -0.69 -1.60 0.76
N ASP A 272 -1.86 -1.00 0.58
CA ASP A 272 -2.50 -0.82 -0.71
C ASP A 272 -2.56 0.66 -1.06
N TYR A 273 -2.18 1.03 -2.27
CA TYR A 273 -2.16 2.42 -2.71
C TYR A 273 -2.84 2.58 -4.08
N PRO A 274 -3.66 3.63 -4.25
CA PRO A 274 -4.06 4.58 -3.22
C PRO A 274 -5.02 3.96 -2.20
N THR A 275 -4.93 4.37 -0.93
CA THR A 275 -5.96 4.13 0.08
C THR A 275 -6.55 5.47 0.50
N LEU A 276 -7.89 5.54 0.62
CA LEU A 276 -8.56 6.77 0.99
C LEU A 276 -9.56 6.53 2.12
N PHE A 277 -9.65 7.52 3.02
CA PHE A 277 -10.65 7.57 4.08
C PHE A 277 -11.43 8.87 3.98
N LEU A 278 -12.74 8.77 3.72
CA LEU A 278 -13.64 9.92 3.78
C LEU A 278 -14.20 10.03 5.21
N VAL A 279 -13.89 11.12 5.87
CA VAL A 279 -14.19 11.35 7.29
C VAL A 279 -15.10 12.57 7.41
N ASP A 280 -16.13 12.43 8.25
CA ASP A 280 -17.07 13.53 8.49
C ASP A 280 -16.56 14.55 9.52
N ALA A 281 -17.32 15.63 9.69
CA ALA A 281 -17.01 16.71 10.62
C ALA A 281 -16.97 16.26 12.10
N GLN A 282 -17.55 15.11 12.44
CA GLN A 282 -17.50 14.47 13.77
C GLN A 282 -16.29 13.56 13.92
N GLY A 283 -15.47 13.38 12.88
CA GLY A 283 -14.33 12.51 12.88
C GLY A 283 -14.66 11.02 12.64
N ILE A 284 -15.86 10.73 12.12
CA ILE A 284 -16.28 9.36 11.82
C ILE A 284 -15.97 9.03 10.37
N ILE A 285 -15.35 7.87 10.14
CA ILE A 285 -15.08 7.35 8.80
C ILE A 285 -16.39 6.94 8.14
N ARG A 286 -16.74 7.60 7.05
CA ARG A 286 -17.96 7.34 6.29
C ARG A 286 -17.73 6.43 5.09
N LYS A 287 -16.52 6.49 4.51
CA LYS A 287 -16.09 5.59 3.43
C LYS A 287 -14.61 5.26 3.57
N HIS A 288 -14.28 4.08 3.13
CA HIS A 288 -12.91 3.60 2.99
C HIS A 288 -12.74 3.00 1.60
N TYR A 289 -11.69 3.40 0.89
CA TYR A 289 -11.41 2.93 -0.46
C TYR A 289 -9.99 2.37 -0.52
N MET A 290 -9.83 1.23 -1.17
CA MET A 290 -8.55 0.60 -1.43
C MET A 290 -8.35 0.47 -2.94
N GLY A 291 -7.17 0.88 -3.42
CA GLY A 291 -6.88 0.94 -4.84
C GLY A 291 -7.60 2.08 -5.56
N TYR A 292 -7.57 2.04 -6.89
CA TYR A 292 -8.19 3.08 -7.73
C TYR A 292 -9.71 2.98 -7.69
N HIS A 293 -10.34 4.10 -7.42
CA HIS A 293 -11.78 4.30 -7.58
C HIS A 293 -12.04 5.42 -8.60
N SER A 294 -13.14 5.27 -9.35
CA SER A 294 -13.45 6.30 -10.36
C SER A 294 -13.71 7.66 -9.70
N PRO A 295 -13.29 8.75 -10.33
CA PRO A 295 -13.53 10.10 -9.81
C PRO A 295 -15.01 10.38 -9.50
N GLN A 296 -15.90 9.84 -10.32
CA GLN A 296 -17.35 10.00 -10.17
C GLN A 296 -17.87 9.38 -8.87
N VAL A 297 -17.35 8.23 -8.46
CA VAL A 297 -17.70 7.57 -7.19
C VAL A 297 -17.24 8.44 -6.02
N LEU A 298 -15.98 8.88 -6.03
CA LEU A 298 -15.43 9.72 -4.96
C LEU A 298 -16.19 11.05 -4.84
N GLU A 299 -16.41 11.73 -5.97
CA GLU A 299 -17.13 12.99 -6.00
C GLU A 299 -18.58 12.85 -5.49
N THR A 300 -19.26 11.78 -5.91
CA THR A 300 -20.64 11.48 -5.47
C THR A 300 -20.70 11.27 -3.96
N ASP A 301 -19.79 10.46 -3.41
CA ASP A 301 -19.76 10.18 -1.98
C ASP A 301 -19.40 11.43 -1.15
N ILE A 302 -18.48 12.26 -1.63
CA ILE A 302 -18.13 13.54 -0.98
C ILE A 302 -19.33 14.49 -1.02
N ARG A 303 -20.01 14.63 -2.15
CA ARG A 303 -21.21 15.49 -2.27
C ARG A 303 -22.35 15.01 -1.36
N ASN A 304 -22.57 13.69 -1.27
CA ASN A 304 -23.56 13.10 -0.36
C ASN A 304 -23.22 13.43 1.10
N LEU A 305 -21.96 13.28 1.50
CA LEU A 305 -21.50 13.62 2.84
C LEU A 305 -21.73 15.12 3.15
N LEU A 306 -21.38 16.01 2.23
CA LEU A 306 -21.56 17.45 2.39
C LEU A 306 -23.04 17.88 2.43
N ALA A 307 -23.92 17.07 1.85
CA ALA A 307 -25.37 17.27 1.87
C ALA A 307 -26.05 16.62 3.10
N GLY A 308 -25.28 15.94 3.98
CA GLY A 308 -25.82 15.25 5.18
C GLY A 308 -26.61 13.98 4.87
N LYS A 309 -26.26 13.30 3.75
CA LYS A 309 -26.92 12.07 3.26
C LYS A 309 -26.11 10.86 3.61
#